data_62f5969eecdb1bd990e58c63a1cd7aea
#
_entry.id   62f5969eecdb1bd990e58c63a1cd7aea
#
_cell.length_a   1.000
_cell.length_b   1.000
_cell.length_c   1.000
_cell.angle_alpha   90.00
_cell.angle_beta   90.00
_cell.angle_gamma   90.00
#
_symmetry.space_group_name_H-M   'P 1'
#
loop_
_entity.id
_entity.type
_entity.pdbx_description
1 polymer ?
#
loop_
_entity_poly.entity_id
_entity_poly.type
_entity_poly.pdbx_seq_one_letter_code
_entity_poly.pdbx_strand_id
1 'polypeptide(L)'
;MKTRPLVAGAAALSLLLGGCSAIKVSSSEDAASKPAQVGISDEKSTASPSPTGVTIPEGMTETTVELGAECPVEVSLALGPDWADGSGYEGYRLFTTVSEALITVNCYEDDEASAKELVDKSRERMFSTSGSAKVSDASGSLDGGEYWVVHGRLSAEDLRAVDEEDSTIFGVVAGVSVDGRLFKIAVDMLAQADDVQAQEQFKQMLPTVRLDGQVLESPDLR
;
A
#
# COMPACT_ATOMS: atom_id res chain seq x y z
N MET A 1 38.30 36.10 -21.17
CA MET A 1 39.39 35.15 -21.11
C MET A 1 39.83 34.97 -19.70
N LYS A 2 39.45 33.87 -19.05
CA LYS A 2 40.08 33.37 -17.81
C LYS A 2 39.93 31.85 -17.77
N THR A 3 41.03 31.21 -17.83
CA THR A 3 41.34 29.81 -17.97
C THR A 3 40.95 29.00 -16.74
N ARG A 4 40.31 27.83 -16.95
CA ARG A 4 40.11 26.76 -15.94
C ARG A 4 41.39 25.90 -15.82
N PRO A 5 41.74 25.38 -14.64
CA PRO A 5 42.54 24.20 -14.55
C PRO A 5 41.68 22.95 -14.31
N LEU A 6 41.98 21.93 -15.10
CA LEU A 6 41.65 20.53 -14.91
C LEU A 6 42.46 20.00 -13.73
N VAL A 7 41.81 19.29 -12.81
CA VAL A 7 42.49 18.40 -11.88
C VAL A 7 41.97 16.98 -12.15
N ALA A 8 42.87 16.20 -12.69
CA ALA A 8 42.76 14.75 -12.78
C ALA A 8 43.20 14.12 -11.47
N GLY A 9 42.42 13.24 -10.90
CA GLY A 9 42.79 12.43 -9.74
C GLY A 9 42.42 10.97 -10.00
N ALA A 10 43.45 10.16 -10.09
CA ALA A 10 43.42 8.77 -10.46
C ALA A 10 43.10 7.84 -9.28
N ALA A 11 42.39 6.79 -9.61
CA ALA A 11 42.45 5.39 -9.17
C ALA A 11 42.93 5.01 -7.75
N ALA A 12 42.12 4.19 -7.08
CA ALA A 12 42.64 3.02 -6.37
C ALA A 12 41.57 1.93 -6.30
N LEU A 13 41.83 0.89 -7.08
CA LEU A 13 41.18 -0.43 -7.02
C LEU A 13 41.69 -1.11 -5.73
N SER A 14 40.76 -1.60 -4.89
CA SER A 14 41.11 -2.55 -3.84
C SER A 14 40.12 -3.71 -3.86
N LEU A 15 40.57 -4.77 -4.52
CA LEU A 15 40.01 -6.12 -4.43
C LEU A 15 40.37 -6.68 -3.04
N LEU A 16 39.39 -7.10 -2.27
CA LEU A 16 39.58 -8.04 -1.18
C LEU A 16 38.63 -9.21 -1.36
N LEU A 17 39.19 -10.29 -1.84
CA LEU A 17 38.70 -11.66 -1.77
C LEU A 17 38.79 -12.16 -0.32
N GLY A 18 37.80 -12.90 0.13
CA GLY A 18 38.03 -13.83 1.23
C GLY A 18 36.82 -14.03 2.14
N GLY A 19 36.26 -15.22 2.12
CA GLY A 19 35.39 -15.65 3.20
C GLY A 19 34.45 -16.80 2.83
N CYS A 20 35.00 -17.97 2.44
CA CYS A 20 34.23 -19.23 2.50
C CYS A 20 33.96 -19.58 3.97
N SER A 21 32.71 -19.57 4.40
CA SER A 21 32.31 -20.16 5.67
C SER A 21 31.86 -21.61 5.43
N ALA A 22 32.61 -22.51 5.99
CA ALA A 22 32.41 -23.94 5.96
C ALA A 22 31.12 -24.35 6.67
N ILE A 23 30.31 -25.12 5.97
CA ILE A 23 29.19 -25.85 6.55
C ILE A 23 29.75 -27.01 7.37
N LYS A 24 29.57 -26.97 8.68
CA LYS A 24 29.88 -28.06 9.59
C LYS A 24 28.75 -29.08 9.55
N VAL A 25 28.93 -30.17 8.83
CA VAL A 25 28.09 -31.37 8.90
C VAL A 25 28.52 -32.17 10.11
N SER A 26 27.71 -32.23 11.15
CA SER A 26 27.86 -33.15 12.25
C SER A 26 27.15 -34.46 11.91
N SER A 27 27.93 -35.48 11.55
CA SER A 27 27.45 -36.86 11.45
C SER A 27 27.37 -37.46 12.86
N SER A 28 26.19 -37.80 13.32
CA SER A 28 25.97 -38.72 14.42
C SER A 28 25.49 -40.02 13.82
N GLU A 29 26.36 -41.03 13.81
CA GLU A 29 25.97 -42.43 13.61
C GLU A 29 25.27 -42.91 14.89
N ASP A 30 24.04 -43.38 14.77
CA ASP A 30 23.65 -44.73 15.24
C ASP A 30 22.13 -44.96 15.04
N ALA A 31 21.87 -46.16 14.58
CA ALA A 31 20.71 -47.04 14.78
C ALA A 31 19.50 -46.97 13.82
N ALA A 32 19.47 -48.04 13.00
CA ALA A 32 18.30 -48.89 12.63
C ALA A 32 17.24 -48.32 11.66
N SER A 33 17.44 -48.72 10.41
CA SER A 33 16.50 -49.16 9.38
C SER A 33 15.01 -49.02 9.64
N LYS A 34 14.36 -48.07 8.92
CA LYS A 34 13.05 -48.23 8.30
C LYS A 34 13.04 -47.51 6.96
N PRO A 35 12.48 -48.07 5.87
CA PRO A 35 12.42 -47.40 4.60
C PRO A 35 11.52 -46.17 4.69
N ALA A 36 12.06 -45.00 4.30
CA ALA A 36 11.31 -43.79 4.17
C ALA A 36 10.30 -43.93 3.01
N GLN A 37 9.02 -43.94 3.34
CA GLN A 37 7.97 -43.63 2.38
C GLN A 37 8.13 -42.18 1.96
N VAL A 38 8.44 -41.95 0.69
CA VAL A 38 8.30 -40.66 0.05
C VAL A 38 6.80 -40.39 -0.11
N GLY A 39 6.22 -39.79 0.90
CA GLY A 39 4.91 -39.16 0.79
C GLY A 39 5.10 -37.87 0.03
N ILE A 40 4.52 -37.80 -1.18
CA ILE A 40 4.25 -36.54 -1.85
C ILE A 40 3.19 -35.85 -0.97
N SER A 41 3.63 -34.98 -0.12
CA SER A 41 2.72 -34.04 0.55
C SER A 41 2.34 -33.03 -0.52
N ASP A 42 1.11 -33.12 -1.00
CA ASP A 42 0.45 -31.95 -1.56
C ASP A 42 0.50 -30.87 -0.50
N GLU A 43 1.44 -29.97 -0.60
CA GLU A 43 1.43 -28.72 0.15
C GLU A 43 0.22 -27.92 -0.35
N LYS A 44 -0.93 -28.29 0.21
CA LYS A 44 -2.06 -27.42 0.26
C LYS A 44 -1.55 -26.15 0.96
N SER A 45 -1.30 -25.13 0.16
CA SER A 45 -1.01 -23.79 0.63
C SER A 45 -2.04 -23.47 1.71
N THR A 46 -1.62 -23.55 2.97
CA THR A 46 -2.45 -23.17 4.09
C THR A 46 -2.43 -21.63 4.06
N ALA A 47 -3.41 -21.06 3.38
CA ALA A 47 -3.73 -19.65 3.55
C ALA A 47 -3.85 -19.42 5.06
N SER A 48 -3.00 -18.57 5.60
CA SER A 48 -3.10 -18.11 6.98
C SER A 48 -4.53 -17.61 7.19
N PRO A 49 -5.23 -17.98 8.28
CA PRO A 49 -6.58 -17.50 8.48
C PRO A 49 -6.53 -15.97 8.54
N SER A 50 -7.15 -15.31 7.57
CA SER A 50 -7.41 -13.88 7.60
C SER A 50 -8.07 -13.51 8.93
N PRO A 51 -7.61 -12.47 9.62
CA PRO A 51 -8.30 -11.99 10.79
C PRO A 51 -9.75 -11.65 10.44
N THR A 52 -10.63 -12.08 11.30
CA THR A 52 -12.08 -12.17 11.22
C THR A 52 -12.73 -10.90 10.60
N GLY A 53 -13.42 -11.03 9.47
CA GLY A 53 -14.50 -10.13 9.13
C GLY A 53 -14.60 -9.56 7.72
N VAL A 54 -13.56 -9.55 6.89
CA VAL A 54 -13.66 -9.05 5.50
C VAL A 54 -13.69 -10.22 4.52
N THR A 55 -14.73 -10.27 3.72
CA THR A 55 -14.82 -11.23 2.60
C THR A 55 -14.10 -10.62 1.40
N ILE A 56 -13.09 -11.32 0.87
CA ILE A 56 -12.46 -10.94 -0.39
C ILE A 56 -13.45 -11.21 -1.52
N PRO A 57 -13.76 -10.22 -2.37
CA PRO A 57 -14.67 -10.40 -3.49
C PRO A 57 -14.19 -11.49 -4.47
N GLU A 58 -15.15 -12.16 -5.11
CA GLU A 58 -14.83 -13.20 -6.09
C GLU A 58 -13.97 -12.64 -7.24
N GLY A 59 -12.91 -13.36 -7.59
CA GLY A 59 -11.97 -12.96 -8.64
C GLY A 59 -10.91 -11.95 -8.20
N MET A 60 -10.93 -11.49 -6.94
CA MET A 60 -9.89 -10.63 -6.38
C MET A 60 -8.92 -11.42 -5.49
N THR A 61 -7.73 -10.88 -5.31
CA THR A 61 -6.69 -11.45 -4.45
C THR A 61 -6.28 -10.42 -3.40
N GLU A 62 -6.22 -10.85 -2.14
CA GLU A 62 -5.65 -10.01 -1.07
C GLU A 62 -4.16 -9.80 -1.35
N THR A 63 -3.75 -8.53 -1.33
CA THR A 63 -2.39 -8.11 -1.66
C THR A 63 -1.87 -7.23 -0.52
N THR A 64 -0.75 -7.61 0.06
CA THR A 64 0.01 -6.74 0.96
C THR A 64 0.86 -5.81 0.10
N VAL A 65 0.79 -4.52 0.39
CA VAL A 65 1.47 -3.47 -0.37
C VAL A 65 2.88 -3.25 0.19
N GLU A 66 3.89 -3.47 -0.64
CA GLU A 66 5.29 -3.30 -0.26
C GLU A 66 5.66 -1.81 -0.26
N LEU A 67 5.66 -1.18 0.91
CA LEU A 67 5.95 0.25 1.10
C LEU A 67 7.38 0.54 1.58
N GLY A 68 8.19 -0.51 1.77
CA GLY A 68 9.57 -0.38 2.24
C GLY A 68 9.70 -0.34 3.77
N ALA A 69 10.93 -0.19 4.24
CA ALA A 69 11.26 -0.32 5.66
C ALA A 69 10.91 0.93 6.50
N GLU A 70 10.70 2.07 5.85
CA GLU A 70 10.37 3.33 6.56
C GLU A 70 8.88 3.43 6.91
N CYS A 71 8.03 2.59 6.30
CA CYS A 71 6.62 2.49 6.67
C CYS A 71 6.43 1.38 7.72
N PRO A 72 6.11 1.70 8.97
CA PRO A 72 5.93 0.69 10.02
C PRO A 72 4.52 0.07 10.02
N VAL A 73 3.62 0.53 9.15
CA VAL A 73 2.21 0.10 9.06
C VAL A 73 2.04 -0.80 7.85
N GLU A 74 1.57 -2.03 8.06
CA GLU A 74 1.21 -2.92 6.96
C GLU A 74 -0.10 -2.45 6.32
N VAL A 75 -0.10 -2.30 5.00
CA VAL A 75 -1.29 -1.98 4.21
C VAL A 75 -1.63 -3.16 3.34
N SER A 76 -2.88 -3.65 3.40
CA SER A 76 -3.37 -4.67 2.48
C SER A 76 -4.74 -4.29 1.90
N LEU A 77 -5.01 -4.76 0.68
CA LEU A 77 -6.30 -4.60 0.00
C LEU A 77 -6.50 -5.73 -1.02
N ALA A 78 -7.73 -5.96 -1.43
CA ALA A 78 -8.01 -6.87 -2.53
C ALA A 78 -7.79 -6.17 -3.87
N LEU A 79 -7.08 -6.81 -4.79
CA LEU A 79 -6.87 -6.35 -6.16
C LEU A 79 -7.48 -7.34 -7.15
N GLY A 80 -8.18 -6.82 -8.16
CA GLY A 80 -8.63 -7.61 -9.31
C GLY A 80 -7.47 -7.99 -10.24
N PRO A 81 -7.67 -8.95 -11.15
CA PRO A 81 -6.61 -9.45 -12.03
C PRO A 81 -6.11 -8.42 -13.06
N ASP A 82 -6.88 -7.37 -13.32
CA ASP A 82 -6.54 -6.32 -14.29
C ASP A 82 -5.63 -5.23 -13.72
N TRP A 83 -5.36 -5.28 -12.41
CA TRP A 83 -4.50 -4.32 -11.73
C TRP A 83 -3.04 -4.75 -11.81
N ALA A 84 -2.22 -3.92 -12.43
CA ALA A 84 -0.78 -4.12 -12.53
C ALA A 84 -0.04 -3.23 -11.52
N ASP A 85 1.01 -3.78 -10.90
CA ASP A 85 1.98 -3.00 -10.14
C ASP A 85 2.76 -2.12 -11.13
N GLY A 86 2.51 -0.82 -11.08
CA GLY A 86 3.06 0.15 -12.03
C GLY A 86 4.46 0.60 -11.61
N SER A 87 4.57 1.26 -10.46
CA SER A 87 5.85 1.77 -9.95
C SER A 87 5.79 1.97 -8.44
N GLY A 88 6.95 2.06 -7.81
CA GLY A 88 7.06 2.31 -6.38
C GLY A 88 8.43 2.78 -5.96
N TYR A 89 8.47 3.40 -4.81
CA TYR A 89 9.67 3.77 -4.07
C TYR A 89 9.35 3.70 -2.57
N GLU A 90 10.30 3.99 -1.73
CA GLU A 90 10.10 3.99 -0.28
C GLU A 90 8.89 4.84 0.12
N GLY A 91 7.93 4.23 0.81
CA GLY A 91 6.69 4.86 1.24
C GLY A 91 5.63 5.08 0.15
N TYR A 92 5.81 4.55 -1.08
CA TYR A 92 4.87 4.75 -2.19
C TYR A 92 4.71 3.52 -3.07
N ARG A 93 3.46 3.23 -3.47
CA ARG A 93 3.11 2.26 -4.53
C ARG A 93 2.01 2.82 -5.42
N LEU A 94 2.11 2.45 -6.71
CA LEU A 94 1.12 2.77 -7.74
C LEU A 94 0.66 1.46 -8.40
N PHE A 95 -0.65 1.26 -8.48
CA PHE A 95 -1.26 0.23 -9.32
C PHE A 95 -2.10 0.92 -10.39
N THR A 96 -2.12 0.36 -11.61
CA THR A 96 -2.84 0.93 -12.75
C THR A 96 -3.59 -0.16 -13.51
N THR A 97 -4.62 0.27 -14.25
CA THR A 97 -5.32 -0.56 -15.24
C THR A 97 -5.06 -0.05 -16.65
N VAL A 98 -5.53 -0.78 -17.65
CA VAL A 98 -5.47 -0.35 -19.07
C VAL A 98 -6.37 0.86 -19.34
N SER A 99 -7.41 1.06 -18.53
CA SER A 99 -8.32 2.21 -18.61
C SER A 99 -7.81 3.44 -17.85
N GLU A 100 -6.53 3.45 -17.44
CA GLU A 100 -5.88 4.56 -16.72
C GLU A 100 -6.42 4.83 -15.31
N ALA A 101 -7.33 3.99 -14.82
CA ALA A 101 -7.68 4.00 -13.41
C ALA A 101 -6.45 3.65 -12.57
N LEU A 102 -6.29 4.30 -11.43
CA LEU A 102 -5.11 4.16 -10.60
C LEU A 102 -5.43 4.02 -9.11
N ILE A 103 -4.54 3.32 -8.41
CA ILE A 103 -4.52 3.24 -6.96
C ILE A 103 -3.14 3.68 -6.51
N THR A 104 -3.07 4.71 -5.68
CA THR A 104 -1.85 5.09 -4.99
C THR A 104 -1.94 4.72 -3.53
N VAL A 105 -0.85 4.16 -3.01
CA VAL A 105 -0.69 3.90 -1.57
C VAL A 105 0.53 4.66 -1.09
N ASN A 106 0.32 5.52 -0.10
CA ASN A 106 1.36 6.36 0.48
C ASN A 106 1.47 6.10 1.98
N CYS A 107 2.71 6.08 2.47
CA CYS A 107 3.02 6.02 3.89
C CYS A 107 4.27 6.87 4.15
N TYR A 108 4.15 7.89 4.99
CA TYR A 108 5.26 8.74 5.36
C TYR A 108 5.06 9.32 6.76
N GLU A 109 6.17 9.66 7.40
CA GLU A 109 6.15 10.35 8.68
C GLU A 109 5.59 11.77 8.51
N ASP A 110 4.70 12.16 9.43
CA ASP A 110 4.00 13.45 9.41
C ASP A 110 4.28 14.18 10.73
N ASP A 111 4.35 15.50 10.68
CA ASP A 111 4.67 16.39 11.83
C ASP A 111 3.44 17.03 12.48
N GLU A 112 2.23 16.56 12.15
CA GLU A 112 1.03 17.00 12.88
C GLU A 112 1.05 16.54 14.34
N ALA A 113 0.34 17.27 15.19
CA ALA A 113 0.38 17.01 16.63
C ALA A 113 -0.32 15.69 17.05
N SER A 114 -1.22 15.17 16.20
CA SER A 114 -1.96 13.93 16.48
C SER A 114 -2.57 13.30 15.22
N ALA A 115 -2.87 12.02 15.30
CA ALA A 115 -3.62 11.29 14.26
C ALA A 115 -4.95 11.97 13.90
N LYS A 116 -5.66 12.47 14.92
CA LYS A 116 -6.91 13.20 14.72
C LYS A 116 -6.72 14.48 13.90
N GLU A 117 -5.72 15.30 14.25
CA GLU A 117 -5.43 16.56 13.56
C GLU A 117 -5.03 16.28 12.08
N LEU A 118 -4.21 15.28 11.85
CA LEU A 118 -3.82 14.83 10.52
C LEU A 118 -5.03 14.45 9.67
N VAL A 119 -5.93 13.62 10.22
CA VAL A 119 -7.15 13.17 9.53
C VAL A 119 -8.08 14.37 9.28
N ASP A 120 -8.30 15.24 10.24
CA ASP A 120 -9.15 16.42 10.09
C ASP A 120 -8.62 17.38 9.01
N LYS A 121 -7.32 17.67 9.01
CA LYS A 121 -6.68 18.50 7.96
C LYS A 121 -6.77 17.84 6.57
N SER A 122 -6.62 16.53 6.50
CA SER A 122 -6.77 15.81 5.23
C SER A 122 -8.20 15.91 4.71
N ARG A 123 -9.19 15.80 5.59
CA ARG A 123 -10.62 15.95 5.28
C ARG A 123 -10.96 17.35 4.77
N GLU A 124 -10.42 18.40 5.39
CA GLU A 124 -10.62 19.78 4.98
C GLU A 124 -10.02 20.07 3.60
N ARG A 125 -8.86 19.48 3.30
CA ARG A 125 -8.12 19.75 2.05
C ARG A 125 -8.62 18.94 0.87
N MET A 126 -9.15 17.73 1.10
CA MET A 126 -9.44 16.78 0.02
C MET A 126 -10.43 17.31 -1.02
N PHE A 127 -11.41 18.09 -0.63
CA PHE A 127 -12.43 18.66 -1.52
C PHE A 127 -12.41 20.20 -1.51
N SER A 128 -11.23 20.80 -1.35
CA SER A 128 -11.08 22.26 -1.32
C SER A 128 -11.12 22.90 -2.70
N THR A 129 -10.87 22.13 -3.77
CA THR A 129 -10.97 22.59 -5.16
C THR A 129 -12.44 22.80 -5.53
N SER A 130 -12.74 23.94 -6.19
CA SER A 130 -14.10 24.25 -6.64
C SER A 130 -14.63 23.16 -7.58
N GLY A 131 -15.86 22.72 -7.38
CA GLY A 131 -16.46 21.62 -8.14
C GLY A 131 -16.19 20.22 -7.57
N SER A 132 -15.16 20.06 -6.74
CA SER A 132 -14.93 18.82 -6.00
C SER A 132 -15.90 18.69 -4.82
N ALA A 133 -16.39 17.48 -4.55
CA ALA A 133 -17.35 17.25 -3.49
C ALA A 133 -17.27 15.83 -2.89
N LYS A 134 -17.38 15.76 -1.58
CA LYS A 134 -17.59 14.51 -0.86
C LYS A 134 -19.00 13.99 -1.14
N VAL A 135 -19.13 12.69 -1.42
CA VAL A 135 -20.41 11.98 -1.61
C VAL A 135 -20.79 11.26 -0.32
N SER A 136 -19.92 10.43 0.21
CA SER A 136 -20.14 9.71 1.46
C SER A 136 -18.82 9.50 2.21
N ASP A 137 -18.89 9.31 3.52
CA ASP A 137 -17.72 9.03 4.33
C ASP A 137 -18.05 8.22 5.59
N ALA A 138 -17.02 7.56 6.14
CA ALA A 138 -17.00 6.95 7.45
C ALA A 138 -15.69 7.29 8.16
N SER A 139 -15.65 7.17 9.47
CA SER A 139 -14.41 7.37 10.24
C SER A 139 -14.45 6.58 11.54
N GLY A 140 -13.29 6.24 12.05
CA GLY A 140 -13.15 5.49 13.28
C GLY A 140 -11.74 5.55 13.84
N SER A 141 -11.50 4.71 14.83
CA SER A 141 -10.21 4.59 15.50
C SER A 141 -9.53 3.29 15.13
N LEU A 142 -8.20 3.32 15.13
CA LEU A 142 -7.30 2.18 14.99
C LEU A 142 -6.49 2.03 16.29
N ASP A 143 -5.83 0.90 16.44
CA ASP A 143 -4.79 0.79 17.47
C ASP A 143 -3.68 1.81 17.17
N GLY A 144 -3.52 2.78 18.06
CA GLY A 144 -2.56 3.88 17.91
C GLY A 144 -2.96 5.00 16.94
N GLY A 145 -4.20 5.03 16.42
CA GLY A 145 -4.54 6.01 15.41
C GLY A 145 -6.02 6.26 15.16
N GLU A 146 -6.25 7.08 14.15
CA GLU A 146 -7.59 7.41 13.61
C GLU A 146 -7.57 7.32 12.09
N TYR A 147 -8.73 7.05 11.50
CA TYR A 147 -8.89 6.96 10.06
C TYR A 147 -10.16 7.64 9.56
N TRP A 148 -10.15 7.93 8.26
CA TRP A 148 -11.27 8.42 7.49
C TRP A 148 -11.31 7.69 6.15
N VAL A 149 -12.46 7.13 5.82
CA VAL A 149 -12.75 6.48 4.54
C VAL A 149 -13.74 7.35 3.78
N VAL A 150 -13.51 7.57 2.51
CA VAL A 150 -14.27 8.55 1.73
C VAL A 150 -14.53 8.07 0.32
N HIS A 151 -15.69 8.47 -0.18
CA HIS A 151 -16.05 8.47 -1.59
C HIS A 151 -16.47 9.88 -2.00
N GLY A 152 -15.96 10.35 -3.14
CA GLY A 152 -16.22 11.71 -3.61
C GLY A 152 -15.97 11.89 -5.11
N ARG A 153 -16.20 13.12 -5.57
CA ARG A 153 -15.89 13.56 -6.91
C ARG A 153 -14.83 14.67 -6.86
N LEU A 154 -13.90 14.61 -7.78
CA LEU A 154 -12.89 15.64 -8.01
C LEU A 154 -13.22 16.31 -9.32
N SER A 155 -13.16 17.66 -9.34
CA SER A 155 -13.28 18.40 -10.60
C SER A 155 -11.99 18.25 -11.42
N ALA A 156 -12.06 18.45 -12.72
CA ALA A 156 -10.92 18.46 -13.62
C ALA A 156 -9.78 19.42 -13.18
N GLU A 157 -10.10 20.44 -12.38
CA GLU A 157 -9.11 21.39 -11.85
C GLU A 157 -8.36 20.87 -10.62
N ASP A 158 -8.80 19.73 -10.03
CA ASP A 158 -8.10 19.11 -8.90
C ASP A 158 -6.83 18.41 -9.41
N LEU A 159 -5.71 18.67 -8.75
CA LEU A 159 -4.41 18.08 -9.13
C LEU A 159 -4.36 16.54 -9.06
N ARG A 160 -5.34 15.93 -8.41
CA ARG A 160 -5.49 14.47 -8.32
C ARG A 160 -6.44 13.92 -9.37
N ALA A 161 -7.14 14.77 -10.13
CA ALA A 161 -8.01 14.34 -11.19
C ALA A 161 -7.23 13.55 -12.25
N VAL A 162 -7.80 12.46 -12.73
CA VAL A 162 -7.17 11.61 -13.75
C VAL A 162 -7.28 12.32 -15.10
N ASP A 163 -6.17 12.51 -15.79
CA ASP A 163 -6.06 13.13 -17.12
C ASP A 163 -6.69 14.53 -17.24
N GLU A 164 -6.72 15.29 -16.13
CA GLU A 164 -7.36 16.62 -16.10
C GLU A 164 -8.86 16.58 -16.44
N GLU A 165 -9.52 15.44 -16.16
CA GLU A 165 -10.95 15.25 -16.34
C GLU A 165 -11.66 15.06 -14.99
N ASP A 166 -12.96 15.32 -14.93
CA ASP A 166 -13.74 15.04 -13.74
C ASP A 166 -13.56 13.58 -13.32
N SER A 167 -13.21 13.35 -12.05
CA SER A 167 -12.81 12.04 -11.55
C SER A 167 -13.60 11.64 -10.31
N THR A 168 -13.65 10.35 -10.06
CA THR A 168 -14.19 9.79 -8.81
C THR A 168 -13.03 9.32 -7.94
N ILE A 169 -13.09 9.61 -6.64
CA ILE A 169 -12.13 9.14 -5.64
C ILE A 169 -12.82 8.24 -4.62
N PHE A 170 -12.19 7.10 -4.34
CA PHE A 170 -12.46 6.24 -3.19
C PHE A 170 -11.18 6.18 -2.38
N GLY A 171 -11.19 6.71 -1.16
CA GLY A 171 -9.95 6.92 -0.44
C GLY A 171 -10.01 6.48 1.02
N VAL A 172 -8.83 6.18 1.55
CA VAL A 172 -8.57 6.02 2.98
C VAL A 172 -7.47 6.97 3.36
N VAL A 173 -7.65 7.71 4.44
CA VAL A 173 -6.58 8.46 5.10
C VAL A 173 -6.55 8.04 6.57
N ALA A 174 -5.38 7.67 7.05
CA ALA A 174 -5.18 7.34 8.45
C ALA A 174 -3.93 8.05 9.01
N GLY A 175 -4.01 8.42 10.28
CA GLY A 175 -2.86 8.78 11.09
C GLY A 175 -2.62 7.67 12.11
N VAL A 176 -1.42 7.11 12.17
CA VAL A 176 -1.05 6.04 13.10
C VAL A 176 0.24 6.39 13.82
N SER A 177 0.24 6.31 15.14
CA SER A 177 1.43 6.55 15.96
C SER A 177 2.14 5.24 16.25
N VAL A 178 3.39 5.12 15.80
CA VAL A 178 4.25 3.97 16.05
C VAL A 178 5.56 4.48 16.66
N ASP A 179 5.93 3.96 17.82
CA ASP A 179 7.14 4.33 18.57
C ASP A 179 7.31 5.85 18.79
N GLY A 180 6.19 6.55 18.98
CA GLY A 180 6.15 8.00 19.24
C GLY A 180 6.31 8.88 18.00
N ARG A 181 6.32 8.28 16.81
CA ARG A 181 6.29 8.97 15.50
C ARG A 181 4.91 8.84 14.90
N LEU A 182 4.41 9.88 14.26
CA LEU A 182 3.13 9.86 13.56
C LEU A 182 3.36 9.56 12.08
N PHE A 183 2.64 8.59 11.56
CA PHE A 183 2.66 8.24 10.14
C PHE A 183 1.31 8.56 9.51
N LYS A 184 1.36 9.15 8.33
CA LYS A 184 0.21 9.29 7.44
C LYS A 184 0.20 8.15 6.46
N ILE A 185 -0.92 7.44 6.42
CA ILE A 185 -1.22 6.42 5.41
C ILE A 185 -2.35 6.95 4.54
N ALA A 186 -2.19 6.89 3.23
CA ALA A 186 -3.25 7.22 2.28
C ALA A 186 -3.36 6.13 1.22
N VAL A 187 -4.58 5.68 0.94
CA VAL A 187 -4.93 4.83 -0.19
C VAL A 187 -5.93 5.61 -1.02
N ASP A 188 -5.55 6.01 -2.21
CA ASP A 188 -6.42 6.76 -3.13
C ASP A 188 -6.67 5.90 -4.37
N MET A 189 -7.92 5.57 -4.64
CA MET A 189 -8.42 4.84 -5.80
C MET A 189 -9.12 5.87 -6.69
N LEU A 190 -8.59 6.13 -7.87
CA LEU A 190 -8.97 7.22 -8.76
C LEU A 190 -9.32 6.69 -10.15
N ALA A 191 -10.43 7.15 -10.71
CA ALA A 191 -10.85 6.88 -12.08
C ALA A 191 -11.56 8.09 -12.67
N GLN A 192 -11.58 8.21 -13.98
CA GLN A 192 -12.43 9.20 -14.66
C GLN A 192 -13.91 9.00 -14.27
N ALA A 193 -14.69 10.07 -14.24
CA ALA A 193 -16.06 10.06 -13.75
C ALA A 193 -16.99 9.17 -14.59
N ASP A 194 -16.64 8.87 -15.83
CA ASP A 194 -17.38 7.99 -16.75
C ASP A 194 -16.85 6.54 -16.78
N ASP A 195 -15.71 6.23 -16.14
CA ASP A 195 -15.22 4.85 -15.98
C ASP A 195 -16.01 4.10 -14.89
N VAL A 196 -17.24 3.70 -15.27
CA VAL A 196 -18.15 2.97 -14.39
C VAL A 196 -17.55 1.63 -13.95
N GLN A 197 -16.76 0.98 -14.80
CA GLN A 197 -16.17 -0.33 -14.49
C GLN A 197 -15.15 -0.20 -13.35
N ALA A 198 -14.23 0.75 -13.41
CA ALA A 198 -13.27 0.98 -12.33
C ALA A 198 -13.98 1.39 -11.04
N GLN A 199 -15.00 2.25 -11.10
CA GLN A 199 -15.77 2.65 -9.94
C GLN A 199 -16.47 1.47 -9.24
N GLU A 200 -17.06 0.53 -9.99
CA GLU A 200 -17.65 -0.69 -9.42
C GLU A 200 -16.61 -1.61 -8.78
N GLN A 201 -15.41 -1.68 -9.35
CA GLN A 201 -14.27 -2.39 -8.71
C GLN A 201 -13.88 -1.69 -7.41
N PHE A 202 -13.75 -0.36 -7.38
CA PHE A 202 -13.40 0.39 -6.18
C PHE A 202 -14.40 0.23 -5.04
N LYS A 203 -15.69 0.17 -5.34
CA LYS A 203 -16.73 -0.13 -4.35
C LYS A 203 -16.54 -1.50 -3.69
N GLN A 204 -16.00 -2.47 -4.43
CA GLN A 204 -15.69 -3.79 -3.90
C GLN A 204 -14.34 -3.83 -3.17
N MET A 205 -13.36 -3.06 -3.62
CA MET A 205 -12.00 -3.05 -3.09
C MET A 205 -11.87 -2.22 -1.81
N LEU A 206 -12.50 -1.04 -1.75
CA LEU A 206 -12.39 -0.12 -0.61
C LEU A 206 -12.72 -0.78 0.75
N PRO A 207 -13.78 -1.61 0.88
CA PRO A 207 -14.08 -2.29 2.13
C PRO A 207 -13.05 -3.36 2.54
N THR A 208 -12.13 -3.70 1.63
CA THR A 208 -11.09 -4.71 1.90
C THR A 208 -9.79 -4.11 2.40
N VAL A 209 -9.66 -2.78 2.38
CA VAL A 209 -8.46 -2.09 2.87
C VAL A 209 -8.28 -2.37 4.37
N ARG A 210 -7.07 -2.76 4.75
CA ARG A 210 -6.67 -3.00 6.14
C ARG A 210 -5.37 -2.29 6.45
N LEU A 211 -5.26 -1.85 7.69
CA LEU A 211 -4.05 -1.28 8.26
C LEU A 211 -3.66 -2.14 9.47
N ASP A 212 -2.48 -2.76 9.44
CA ASP A 212 -2.02 -3.74 10.44
C ASP A 212 -3.07 -4.85 10.71
N GLY A 213 -3.72 -5.32 9.64
CA GLY A 213 -4.79 -6.32 9.71
C GLY A 213 -6.12 -5.82 10.27
N GLN A 214 -6.23 -4.55 10.71
CA GLN A 214 -7.46 -3.97 11.22
C GLN A 214 -8.39 -3.55 10.09
N VAL A 215 -9.66 -3.94 10.22
CA VAL A 215 -10.72 -3.63 9.25
C VAL A 215 -11.25 -2.22 9.50
N LEU A 216 -11.42 -1.46 8.43
CA LEU A 216 -11.95 -0.10 8.48
C LEU A 216 -13.47 -0.10 8.21
N GLU A 217 -14.21 0.77 8.88
CA GLU A 217 -15.62 0.99 8.56
C GLU A 217 -15.71 1.72 7.21
N SER A 218 -16.47 1.15 6.29
CA SER A 218 -16.70 1.75 4.97
C SER A 218 -17.96 2.58 4.95
N PRO A 219 -17.99 3.70 4.17
CA PRO A 219 -19.19 4.47 3.96
C PRO A 219 -20.22 3.71 3.12
N ASP A 220 -21.46 4.24 3.04
CA ASP A 220 -22.44 3.77 2.08
C ASP A 220 -21.96 4.08 0.64
N LEU A 221 -21.72 3.04 -0.15
CA LEU A 221 -21.20 3.11 -1.52
C LEU A 221 -22.27 2.85 -2.60
N ARG A 222 -23.56 2.90 -2.20
CA ARG A 222 -24.69 2.71 -3.11
C ARG A 222 -24.96 3.94 -3.98
#